data_5c5d726d3c54c137cbf2889be19cec45
#
_entry.id   5c5d726d3c54c137cbf2889be19cec45
#
_cell.length_a   1.000
_cell.length_b   1.000
_cell.length_c   1.000
_cell.angle_alpha   90.00
_cell.angle_beta   90.00
_cell.angle_gamma   90.00
#
_symmetry.space_group_name_H-M   'P 1'
#
loop_
_entity.id
_entity.type
_entity.pdbx_description
1 polymer ?
#
loop_
_entity_poly.entity_id
_entity_poly.type
_entity_poly.pdbx_seq_one_letter_code
_entity_poly.pdbx_strand_id
1 'polypeptide(L)'
;MKDDIRAPALFFAPFVSSAMRVEPQWIDYNGHLNMAYYHVLFDRAVDEVFSLVGMSQDYVETRHAAFFAAECHILYKRELTEGDVVRVTAQLIAFDEKRLHYYLEMRHASEGWLAATSENLSLHVDTTSRKVTPFPADILANLALMKAAHGMMPLPATIGRMIGMPKKTAITIESMSGEREAETRH
;
A
#
# COMPACT_ATOMS: atom_id res chain seq x y z
N MET A 1 0.44 -35.19 23.73
CA MET A 1 0.22 -34.24 22.62
C MET A 1 -0.50 -33.08 23.27
N LYS A 2 0.20 -32.00 23.60
CA LYS A 2 -0.44 -30.78 24.11
C LYS A 2 -0.91 -30.01 22.88
N ASP A 3 -2.22 -29.94 22.68
CA ASP A 3 -2.83 -29.03 21.72
C ASP A 3 -2.49 -27.62 22.19
N ASP A 4 -1.54 -27.00 21.48
CA ASP A 4 -1.19 -25.60 21.67
C ASP A 4 -2.36 -24.79 21.09
N ILE A 5 -3.37 -24.55 21.94
CA ILE A 5 -4.51 -23.68 21.58
C ILE A 5 -3.94 -22.27 21.51
N ARG A 6 -3.33 -21.91 20.38
CA ARG A 6 -3.03 -20.52 20.07
C ARG A 6 -4.34 -19.75 20.06
N ALA A 7 -4.41 -18.69 20.87
CA ALA A 7 -5.52 -17.75 20.80
C ALA A 7 -5.69 -17.30 19.32
N PRO A 8 -6.94 -17.18 18.84
CA PRO A 8 -7.17 -16.74 17.47
C PRO A 8 -6.48 -15.39 17.26
N ALA A 9 -5.73 -15.28 16.18
CA ALA A 9 -5.08 -14.03 15.81
C ALA A 9 -6.14 -12.94 15.63
N LEU A 10 -6.03 -11.86 16.39
CA LEU A 10 -6.92 -10.70 16.26
C LEU A 10 -6.30 -9.74 15.24
N PHE A 11 -7.00 -9.51 14.14
CA PHE A 11 -6.57 -8.56 13.11
C PHE A 11 -7.35 -7.26 13.23
N PHE A 12 -6.61 -6.14 13.30
CA PHE A 12 -7.18 -4.81 13.23
C PHE A 12 -7.48 -4.42 11.77
N ALA A 13 -8.57 -3.72 11.55
CA ALA A 13 -9.02 -3.27 10.24
C ALA A 13 -9.24 -1.74 10.23
N PRO A 14 -8.37 -0.99 9.53
CA PRO A 14 -7.15 -1.43 8.87
C PRO A 14 -6.03 -1.78 9.86
N PHE A 15 -5.02 -2.53 9.40
CA PHE A 15 -3.74 -2.56 10.11
C PHE A 15 -3.11 -1.16 10.09
N VAL A 16 -2.38 -0.80 11.16
CA VAL A 16 -1.64 0.47 11.25
C VAL A 16 -0.21 0.16 11.67
N SER A 17 0.75 0.59 10.88
CA SER A 17 2.19 0.36 11.14
C SER A 17 2.71 1.14 12.34
N SER A 18 3.90 0.80 12.80
CA SER A 18 4.74 1.64 13.63
C SER A 18 4.96 3.01 12.98
N ALA A 19 5.23 4.04 13.79
CA ALA A 19 5.56 5.36 13.27
C ALA A 19 6.99 5.35 12.67
N MET A 20 7.15 5.89 11.47
CA MET A 20 8.41 5.96 10.75
C MET A 20 8.74 7.42 10.44
N ARG A 21 10.00 7.81 10.63
CA ARG A 21 10.45 9.17 10.37
C ARG A 21 11.17 9.23 9.03
N VAL A 22 10.92 10.31 8.27
CA VAL A 22 11.68 10.66 7.07
C VAL A 22 13.09 11.09 7.49
N GLU A 23 14.10 10.36 6.99
CA GLU A 23 15.51 10.56 7.34
C GLU A 23 16.17 11.59 6.39
N PRO A 24 17.14 12.41 6.88
CA PRO A 24 17.78 13.45 6.06
C PRO A 24 18.38 12.96 4.74
N GLN A 25 19.00 11.76 4.76
CA GLN A 25 19.65 11.17 3.58
C GLN A 25 18.67 10.67 2.51
N TRP A 26 17.36 10.74 2.77
CA TRP A 26 16.31 10.36 1.83
C TRP A 26 15.75 11.55 1.03
N ILE A 27 16.21 12.76 1.38
CA ILE A 27 15.76 13.99 0.74
C ILE A 27 16.53 14.21 -0.56
N ASP A 28 15.81 14.50 -1.63
CA ASP A 28 16.39 14.80 -2.92
C ASP A 28 16.76 16.30 -3.06
N TYR A 29 17.31 16.67 -4.22
CA TYR A 29 17.71 18.05 -4.49
C TYR A 29 16.53 19.05 -4.56
N ASN A 30 15.27 18.57 -4.62
CA ASN A 30 14.09 19.45 -4.56
C ASN A 30 13.64 19.73 -3.10
N GLY A 31 14.31 19.14 -2.11
CA GLY A 31 13.99 19.30 -0.70
C GLY A 31 12.85 18.39 -0.21
N HIS A 32 12.45 17.39 -0.98
CA HIS A 32 11.38 16.47 -0.63
C HIS A 32 11.89 15.03 -0.58
N LEU A 33 11.11 14.16 0.09
CA LEU A 33 11.38 12.72 0.14
C LEU A 33 11.46 12.16 -1.29
N ASN A 34 12.62 11.63 -1.65
CA ASN A 34 12.80 10.98 -2.94
C ASN A 34 11.86 9.78 -3.11
N MET A 35 11.31 9.61 -4.29
CA MET A 35 10.31 8.59 -4.60
C MET A 35 10.71 7.17 -4.18
N ALA A 36 12.00 6.82 -4.25
CA ALA A 36 12.48 5.50 -3.88
C ALA A 36 12.25 5.18 -2.40
N TYR A 37 12.30 6.18 -1.52
CA TYR A 37 12.15 5.97 -0.09
C TYR A 37 10.69 5.88 0.37
N TYR A 38 9.71 6.30 -0.44
CA TYR A 38 8.32 5.92 -0.22
C TYR A 38 8.17 4.39 -0.29
N HIS A 39 8.87 3.73 -1.23
CA HIS A 39 8.89 2.26 -1.31
C HIS A 39 9.49 1.64 -0.05
N VAL A 40 10.59 2.18 0.47
CA VAL A 40 11.22 1.71 1.72
C VAL A 40 10.26 1.80 2.91
N LEU A 41 9.51 2.91 3.02
CA LEU A 41 8.54 3.09 4.09
C LEU A 41 7.34 2.16 3.94
N PHE A 42 6.85 1.94 2.71
CA PHE A 42 5.80 0.96 2.45
C PHE A 42 6.27 -0.47 2.75
N ASP A 43 7.48 -0.84 2.32
CA ASP A 43 8.05 -2.17 2.51
C ASP A 43 8.19 -2.52 4.00
N ARG A 44 8.69 -1.60 4.82
CA ARG A 44 8.73 -1.76 6.28
C ARG A 44 7.35 -2.04 6.90
N ALA A 45 6.31 -1.37 6.40
CA ALA A 45 4.94 -1.61 6.87
C ALA A 45 4.40 -2.95 6.37
N VAL A 46 4.80 -3.40 5.18
CA VAL A 46 4.46 -4.71 4.62
C VAL A 46 5.06 -5.82 5.48
N ASP A 47 6.30 -5.69 5.92
CA ASP A 47 6.93 -6.63 6.86
C ASP A 47 6.15 -6.72 8.17
N GLU A 48 5.73 -5.58 8.74
CA GLU A 48 4.95 -5.56 9.98
C GLU A 48 3.59 -6.27 9.81
N VAL A 49 2.82 -5.94 8.77
CA VAL A 49 1.47 -6.49 8.60
C VAL A 49 1.50 -7.99 8.29
N PHE A 50 2.42 -8.46 7.46
CA PHE A 50 2.46 -9.88 7.11
C PHE A 50 3.19 -10.75 8.15
N SER A 51 3.97 -10.15 9.04
CA SER A 51 4.45 -10.87 10.23
C SER A 51 3.28 -11.36 11.12
N LEU A 52 2.16 -10.63 11.15
CA LEU A 52 0.97 -11.00 11.91
C LEU A 52 0.28 -12.28 11.39
N VAL A 53 0.43 -12.59 10.10
CA VAL A 53 -0.08 -13.86 9.54
C VAL A 53 0.96 -14.99 9.59
N GLY A 54 2.16 -14.71 10.15
CA GLY A 54 3.23 -15.68 10.32
C GLY A 54 4.30 -15.62 9.22
N MET A 55 4.29 -14.64 8.34
CA MET A 55 5.31 -14.45 7.29
C MET A 55 6.33 -13.38 7.72
N SER A 56 7.08 -13.68 8.78
CA SER A 56 8.18 -12.87 9.31
C SER A 56 9.52 -13.30 8.73
N GLN A 57 10.61 -12.67 9.18
CA GLN A 57 11.98 -13.11 8.87
C GLN A 57 12.21 -14.58 9.25
N ASP A 58 11.74 -15.02 10.43
CA ASP A 58 11.82 -16.42 10.87
C ASP A 58 11.14 -17.39 9.90
N TYR A 59 10.03 -16.98 9.29
CA TYR A 59 9.36 -17.76 8.24
C TYR A 59 10.28 -18.00 7.04
N VAL A 60 11.01 -16.99 6.59
CA VAL A 60 11.96 -17.11 5.49
C VAL A 60 13.09 -18.07 5.83
N GLU A 61 13.64 -17.97 7.04
CA GLU A 61 14.74 -18.77 7.50
C GLU A 61 14.36 -20.24 7.72
N THR A 62 13.17 -20.48 8.28
CA THR A 62 12.75 -21.83 8.68
C THR A 62 12.01 -22.60 7.60
N ARG A 63 11.23 -21.90 6.76
CA ARG A 63 10.42 -22.53 5.71
C ARG A 63 10.98 -22.39 4.31
N HIS A 64 12.07 -21.63 4.16
CA HIS A 64 12.71 -21.36 2.85
C HIS A 64 11.70 -20.82 1.82
N ALA A 65 10.79 -19.98 2.28
CA ALA A 65 9.76 -19.38 1.47
C ALA A 65 9.58 -17.89 1.85
N ALA A 66 9.16 -17.09 0.88
CA ALA A 66 8.90 -15.67 1.04
C ALA A 66 7.78 -15.23 0.11
N PHE A 67 7.28 -14.00 0.28
CA PHE A 67 6.46 -13.36 -0.74
C PHE A 67 7.26 -12.23 -1.40
N PHE A 68 7.19 -12.16 -2.73
CA PHE A 68 7.92 -11.17 -3.53
C PHE A 68 6.92 -10.25 -4.24
N ALA A 69 7.16 -8.95 -4.20
CA ALA A 69 6.39 -7.99 -4.97
C ALA A 69 6.55 -8.27 -6.47
N ALA A 70 5.44 -8.51 -7.16
CA ALA A 70 5.38 -8.74 -8.60
C ALA A 70 4.92 -7.49 -9.36
N GLU A 71 4.04 -6.70 -8.72
CA GLU A 71 3.50 -5.48 -9.31
C GLU A 71 3.20 -4.48 -8.19
N CYS A 72 3.47 -3.21 -8.45
CA CYS A 72 3.21 -2.12 -7.53
C CYS A 72 2.77 -0.88 -8.31
N HIS A 73 1.65 -0.28 -7.87
CA HIS A 73 1.19 0.99 -8.37
C HIS A 73 1.12 2.02 -7.24
N ILE A 74 2.01 3.01 -7.29
CA ILE A 74 2.04 4.09 -6.30
C ILE A 74 1.42 5.38 -6.85
N LEU A 75 0.62 6.06 -6.02
CA LEU A 75 0.11 7.39 -6.27
C LEU A 75 0.66 8.34 -5.20
N TYR A 76 1.44 9.31 -5.61
CA TYR A 76 1.93 10.39 -4.76
C TYR A 76 0.85 11.48 -4.68
N LYS A 77 0.46 11.87 -3.46
CA LYS A 77 -0.64 12.80 -3.20
C LYS A 77 -0.16 14.11 -2.60
N ARG A 78 0.76 14.02 -1.67
CA ARG A 78 1.38 15.15 -1.00
C ARG A 78 2.82 14.80 -0.64
N GLU A 79 3.73 15.70 -0.89
CA GLU A 79 5.14 15.55 -0.58
C GLU A 79 5.41 15.44 0.91
N LEU A 80 6.45 14.70 1.25
CA LEU A 80 7.01 14.58 2.59
C LEU A 80 8.37 15.27 2.61
N THR A 81 8.70 15.86 3.75
CA THR A 81 9.97 16.55 3.99
C THR A 81 10.76 15.89 5.12
N GLU A 82 12.00 16.34 5.33
CA GLU A 82 12.84 15.84 6.41
C GLU A 82 12.14 15.97 7.77
N GLY A 83 12.20 14.90 8.54
CA GLY A 83 11.66 14.87 9.89
C GLY A 83 10.18 14.54 9.99
N ASP A 84 9.43 14.58 8.87
CA ASP A 84 8.02 14.16 8.87
C ASP A 84 7.90 12.73 9.42
N VAL A 85 6.87 12.52 10.22
CA VAL A 85 6.56 11.20 10.76
C VAL A 85 5.31 10.66 10.09
N VAL A 86 5.40 9.44 9.58
CA VAL A 86 4.30 8.78 8.87
C VAL A 86 3.89 7.47 9.54
N ARG A 87 2.66 7.06 9.28
CA ARG A 87 2.15 5.71 9.49
C ARG A 87 1.55 5.19 8.21
N VAL A 88 1.64 3.89 8.03
CA VAL A 88 1.02 3.21 6.89
C VAL A 88 -0.11 2.34 7.39
N THR A 89 -1.28 2.47 6.77
CA THR A 89 -2.37 1.51 6.96
C THR A 89 -2.31 0.47 5.87
N ALA A 90 -2.71 -0.78 6.18
CA ALA A 90 -2.77 -1.86 5.21
C ALA A 90 -4.14 -2.53 5.22
N GLN A 91 -4.65 -2.84 4.01
CA GLN A 91 -5.86 -3.59 3.79
C GLN A 91 -5.57 -4.75 2.83
N LEU A 92 -5.76 -6.00 3.28
CA LEU A 92 -5.74 -7.17 2.40
C LEU A 92 -7.02 -7.16 1.55
N ILE A 93 -6.87 -7.00 0.24
CA ILE A 93 -7.98 -6.89 -0.72
C ILE A 93 -8.44 -8.26 -1.18
N ALA A 94 -7.49 -9.10 -1.57
CA ALA A 94 -7.74 -10.47 -2.01
C ALA A 94 -6.49 -11.33 -1.81
N PHE A 95 -6.68 -12.63 -1.76
CA PHE A 95 -5.59 -13.61 -1.84
C PHE A 95 -6.11 -14.89 -2.47
N ASP A 96 -5.19 -15.68 -2.98
CA ASP A 96 -5.44 -17.05 -3.38
C ASP A 96 -4.35 -17.98 -2.84
N GLU A 97 -4.21 -19.17 -3.40
CA GLU A 97 -3.22 -20.14 -2.94
C GLU A 97 -1.76 -19.70 -3.06
N LYS A 98 -1.46 -18.66 -3.87
CA LYS A 98 -0.09 -18.23 -4.21
C LYS A 98 0.12 -16.73 -4.23
N ARG A 99 -0.94 -15.92 -4.17
CA ARG A 99 -0.91 -14.48 -4.41
C ARG A 99 -1.57 -13.68 -3.30
N LEU A 100 -1.04 -12.48 -3.09
CA LEU A 100 -1.60 -11.46 -2.20
C LEU A 100 -1.86 -10.20 -3.01
N HIS A 101 -3.08 -9.67 -2.92
CA HIS A 101 -3.45 -8.35 -3.41
C HIS A 101 -3.80 -7.48 -2.21
N TYR A 102 -3.06 -6.40 -2.00
CA TYR A 102 -3.23 -5.54 -0.84
C TYR A 102 -3.01 -4.07 -1.19
N TYR A 103 -3.58 -3.21 -0.36
CA TYR A 103 -3.55 -1.77 -0.55
C TYR A 103 -3.02 -1.09 0.70
N LEU A 104 -2.17 -0.08 0.49
CA LEU A 104 -1.50 0.67 1.55
C LEU A 104 -1.81 2.16 1.40
N GLU A 105 -2.00 2.86 2.53
CA GLU A 105 -2.06 4.31 2.60
C GLU A 105 -1.00 4.83 3.56
N MET A 106 -0.13 5.71 3.10
CA MET A 106 0.84 6.41 3.92
C MET A 106 0.27 7.77 4.32
N ARG A 107 0.15 7.99 5.63
CA ARG A 107 -0.41 9.22 6.19
C ARG A 107 0.57 9.88 7.16
N HIS A 108 0.55 11.23 7.19
CA HIS A 108 1.27 11.98 8.21
C HIS A 108 0.72 11.63 9.60
N ALA A 109 1.62 11.28 10.54
CA ALA A 109 1.22 10.61 11.77
C ALA A 109 0.38 11.50 12.72
N SER A 110 0.62 12.80 12.75
CA SER A 110 -0.11 13.74 13.61
C SER A 110 -1.24 14.49 12.90
N GLU A 111 -1.06 14.85 11.63
CA GLU A 111 -2.03 15.65 10.87
C GLU A 111 -3.02 14.80 10.06
N GLY A 112 -2.71 13.51 9.82
CA GLY A 112 -3.62 12.56 9.17
C GLY A 112 -3.77 12.69 7.66
N TRP A 113 -3.16 13.69 7.00
CA TRP A 113 -3.26 13.83 5.55
C TRP A 113 -2.54 12.70 4.79
N LEU A 114 -3.07 12.38 3.63
CA LEU A 114 -2.58 11.29 2.78
C LEU A 114 -1.36 11.74 1.98
N ALA A 115 -0.20 11.12 2.21
CA ALA A 115 1.03 11.37 1.47
C ALA A 115 1.11 10.55 0.18
N ALA A 116 0.83 9.26 0.27
CA ALA A 116 0.88 8.35 -0.87
C ALA A 116 -0.01 7.13 -0.64
N THR A 117 -0.34 6.44 -1.74
CA THR A 117 -0.99 5.12 -1.70
C THR A 117 -0.20 4.13 -2.53
N SER A 118 -0.28 2.85 -2.17
CA SER A 118 0.36 1.76 -2.92
C SER A 118 -0.61 0.60 -3.06
N GLU A 119 -0.90 0.18 -4.29
CA GLU A 119 -1.61 -1.05 -4.61
C GLU A 119 -0.58 -2.08 -5.05
N ASN A 120 -0.63 -3.29 -4.50
CA ASN A 120 0.42 -4.28 -4.67
C ASN A 120 -0.13 -5.66 -4.96
N LEU A 121 0.55 -6.37 -5.86
CA LEU A 121 0.43 -7.81 -6.06
C LEU A 121 1.74 -8.48 -5.67
N SER A 122 1.68 -9.45 -4.77
CA SER A 122 2.84 -10.25 -4.38
C SER A 122 2.60 -11.73 -4.63
N LEU A 123 3.69 -12.46 -4.89
CA LEU A 123 3.70 -13.90 -5.15
C LEU A 123 4.44 -14.63 -4.04
N HIS A 124 3.88 -15.74 -3.59
CA HIS A 124 4.57 -16.64 -2.66
C HIS A 124 5.58 -17.52 -3.43
N VAL A 125 6.81 -17.55 -2.96
CA VAL A 125 7.97 -18.13 -3.68
C VAL A 125 8.76 -19.02 -2.74
N ASP A 126 9.10 -20.20 -3.20
CA ASP A 126 10.15 -21.04 -2.59
C ASP A 126 11.51 -20.42 -2.92
N THR A 127 12.27 -20.04 -1.87
CA THR A 127 13.54 -19.31 -2.03
C THR A 127 14.68 -20.20 -2.52
N THR A 128 14.57 -21.52 -2.38
CA THR A 128 15.56 -22.48 -2.84
C THR A 128 15.43 -22.74 -4.35
N SER A 129 14.22 -23.10 -4.79
CA SER A 129 13.95 -23.35 -6.20
C SER A 129 13.67 -22.08 -7.01
N ARG A 130 13.41 -20.95 -6.35
CA ARG A 130 13.01 -19.64 -6.90
C ARG A 130 11.75 -19.72 -7.78
N LYS A 131 10.83 -20.59 -7.39
CA LYS A 131 9.55 -20.80 -8.11
C LYS A 131 8.38 -20.39 -7.24
N VAL A 132 7.34 -19.89 -7.89
CA VAL A 132 6.05 -19.62 -7.24
C VAL A 132 5.50 -20.94 -6.68
N THR A 133 5.12 -20.92 -5.41
CA THR A 133 4.63 -22.09 -4.66
C THR A 133 3.41 -21.72 -3.81
N PRO A 134 2.51 -22.66 -3.52
CA PRO A 134 1.38 -22.39 -2.65
C PRO A 134 1.80 -22.00 -1.23
N PHE A 135 1.00 -21.12 -0.60
CA PHE A 135 1.13 -20.86 0.83
C PHE A 135 0.84 -22.13 1.65
N PRO A 136 1.54 -22.36 2.75
CA PRO A 136 1.18 -23.40 3.71
C PRO A 136 -0.23 -23.17 4.29
N ALA A 137 -0.86 -24.25 4.73
CA ALA A 137 -2.25 -24.22 5.21
C ALA A 137 -2.48 -23.29 6.41
N ASP A 138 -1.51 -23.19 7.32
CA ASP A 138 -1.55 -22.29 8.47
C ASP A 138 -1.49 -20.80 8.05
N ILE A 139 -0.70 -20.47 7.05
CA ILE A 139 -0.64 -19.11 6.46
C ILE A 139 -1.96 -18.79 5.77
N LEU A 140 -2.52 -19.71 4.97
CA LEU A 140 -3.82 -19.52 4.32
C LEU A 140 -4.94 -19.29 5.34
N ALA A 141 -4.92 -20.03 6.45
CA ALA A 141 -5.91 -19.84 7.53
C ALA A 141 -5.80 -18.43 8.15
N ASN A 142 -4.59 -17.97 8.44
CA ASN A 142 -4.35 -16.62 8.97
C ASN A 142 -4.72 -15.51 7.97
N LEU A 143 -4.40 -15.69 6.68
CA LEU A 143 -4.83 -14.78 5.61
C LEU A 143 -6.36 -14.72 5.50
N ALA A 144 -7.06 -15.84 5.65
CA ALA A 144 -8.52 -15.86 5.64
C ALA A 144 -9.13 -15.06 6.81
N LEU A 145 -8.55 -15.17 8.01
CA LEU A 145 -8.96 -14.38 9.18
C LEU A 145 -8.70 -12.88 8.96
N MET A 146 -7.51 -12.51 8.48
CA MET A 146 -7.18 -11.13 8.15
C MET A 146 -8.13 -10.59 7.07
N LYS A 147 -8.39 -11.35 6.01
CA LYS A 147 -9.31 -10.96 4.94
C LYS A 147 -10.74 -10.77 5.45
N ALA A 148 -11.21 -11.61 6.36
CA ALA A 148 -12.52 -11.46 6.97
C ALA A 148 -12.64 -10.14 7.76
N ALA A 149 -11.62 -9.77 8.54
CA ALA A 149 -11.58 -8.49 9.25
C ALA A 149 -11.54 -7.30 8.27
N HIS A 150 -10.66 -7.35 7.27
CA HIS A 150 -10.50 -6.28 6.29
C HIS A 150 -11.66 -6.19 5.29
N GLY A 151 -12.42 -7.26 5.10
CA GLY A 151 -13.58 -7.30 4.19
C GLY A 151 -14.75 -6.43 4.63
N MET A 152 -14.78 -6.02 5.89
CA MET A 152 -15.79 -5.08 6.43
C MET A 152 -15.49 -3.62 6.06
N MET A 153 -14.31 -3.33 5.53
CA MET A 153 -13.91 -1.97 5.14
C MET A 153 -14.34 -1.68 3.69
N PRO A 154 -14.63 -0.42 3.36
CA PRO A 154 -14.85 -0.03 1.97
C PRO A 154 -13.58 -0.27 1.15
N LEU A 155 -13.75 -0.63 -0.12
CA LEU A 155 -12.64 -0.72 -1.05
C LEU A 155 -12.07 0.68 -1.33
N PRO A 156 -10.73 0.85 -1.33
CA PRO A 156 -10.11 2.11 -1.70
C PRO A 156 -10.49 2.55 -3.12
N ALA A 157 -10.80 3.82 -3.31
CA ALA A 157 -11.34 4.36 -4.56
C ALA A 157 -10.36 4.29 -5.75
N THR A 158 -9.08 4.04 -5.49
CA THR A 158 -8.02 4.00 -6.53
C THR A 158 -7.57 2.59 -6.86
N ILE A 159 -8.22 1.55 -6.34
CA ILE A 159 -7.94 0.16 -6.72
C ILE A 159 -8.17 -0.04 -8.22
N GLY A 160 -7.21 -0.71 -8.88
CA GLY A 160 -7.25 -1.00 -10.31
C GLY A 160 -7.08 0.22 -11.20
N ARG A 161 -6.64 1.36 -10.66
CA ARG A 161 -6.39 2.56 -11.46
C ARG A 161 -5.22 2.33 -12.41
N MET A 162 -5.47 2.58 -13.69
CA MET A 162 -4.42 2.58 -14.71
C MET A 162 -3.75 3.95 -14.83
N ILE A 163 -2.44 3.95 -15.16
CA ILE A 163 -1.71 5.17 -15.50
C ILE A 163 -2.24 5.68 -16.85
N GLY A 164 -2.57 6.96 -16.90
CA GLY A 164 -3.03 7.60 -18.13
C GLY A 164 -3.14 9.11 -17.98
N MET A 165 -3.14 9.79 -19.11
CA MET A 165 -3.37 11.23 -19.15
C MET A 165 -4.84 11.54 -18.83
N PRO A 166 -5.13 12.57 -18.00
CA PRO A 166 -6.50 13.02 -17.81
C PRO A 166 -7.10 13.44 -19.17
N LYS A 167 -8.32 13.01 -19.44
CA LYS A 167 -9.04 13.53 -20.61
C LYS A 167 -9.23 15.02 -20.40
N LYS A 168 -8.70 15.86 -21.32
CA LYS A 168 -9.02 17.29 -21.33
C LYS A 168 -10.52 17.41 -21.51
N THR A 169 -11.20 18.09 -20.60
CA THR A 169 -12.58 18.55 -20.84
C THR A 169 -12.49 19.42 -22.08
N ALA A 170 -13.23 19.10 -23.14
CA ALA A 170 -13.27 19.92 -24.33
C ALA A 170 -13.73 21.32 -23.90
N ILE A 171 -12.86 22.31 -24.05
CA ILE A 171 -13.25 23.71 -23.90
C ILE A 171 -14.13 24.00 -25.11
N THR A 172 -15.45 24.06 -24.89
CA THR A 172 -16.40 24.44 -25.95
C THR A 172 -16.14 25.91 -26.24
N ILE A 173 -15.83 26.24 -27.51
CA ILE A 173 -15.47 27.59 -27.97
C ILE A 173 -16.60 28.61 -27.73
N GLU A 174 -17.81 28.15 -27.42
CA GLU A 174 -18.97 29.01 -27.06
C GLU A 174 -18.77 29.87 -25.79
N SER A 175 -17.85 29.52 -24.89
CA SER A 175 -17.59 30.32 -23.69
C SER A 175 -16.66 31.53 -23.93
N MET A 176 -16.03 31.66 -25.11
CA MET A 176 -15.13 32.76 -25.43
C MET A 176 -15.77 33.87 -26.26
N SER A 177 -16.98 33.68 -26.79
CA SER A 177 -17.70 34.69 -27.60
C SER A 177 -18.53 35.66 -26.75
N GLY A 178 -18.83 35.33 -25.49
CA GLY A 178 -19.62 36.19 -24.60
C GLY A 178 -18.88 37.36 -23.95
N GLU A 179 -17.55 37.33 -23.89
CA GLU A 179 -16.77 38.40 -23.24
C GLU A 179 -16.33 39.54 -24.16
N ARG A 180 -16.48 39.43 -25.49
CA ARG A 180 -16.09 40.48 -26.45
C ARG A 180 -17.18 41.46 -26.81
N GLU A 181 -18.44 41.24 -26.45
CA GLU A 181 -19.54 42.19 -26.70
C GLU A 181 -19.81 43.19 -25.59
N ALA A 182 -19.15 43.02 -24.41
CA ALA A 182 -19.35 43.94 -23.27
C ALA A 182 -18.39 45.15 -23.23
N GLU A 183 -17.31 45.15 -24.04
CA GLU A 183 -16.27 46.20 -24.02
C GLU A 183 -16.41 47.28 -25.10
N THR A 184 -17.50 47.27 -25.90
CA THR A 184 -17.68 48.25 -26.99
C THR A 184 -18.88 49.20 -26.77
N ARG A 185 -19.30 49.41 -25.53
CA ARG A 185 -20.29 50.44 -25.20
C ARG A 185 -19.86 51.25 -23.98
N HIS A 186 -18.93 52.19 -24.20
CA HIS A 186 -18.86 53.48 -23.50
C HIS A 186 -18.02 54.48 -24.31
#